data_3657ce389da776fdd22bc68da21896e9
#
_entry.id   3657ce389da776fdd22bc68da21896e9
#
_cell.length_a   1.000
_cell.length_b   1.000
_cell.length_c   1.000
_cell.angle_alpha   90.00
_cell.angle_beta   90.00
_cell.angle_gamma   90.00
#
_symmetry.space_group_name_H-M   'P 1'
#
loop_
_entity.id
_entity.type
_entity.pdbx_description
1 polymer ?
#
loop_
_entity_poly.entity_id
_entity_poly.type
_entity_poly.pdbx_seq_one_letter_code
_entity_poly.pdbx_strand_id
1 'polypeptide(L)'
;MQKRLFILAALFVFAAPTFAQKYFTRDGKVKFFSDASMEKIEAVNKSATAVLDAATGKMEWKVLIKGFLFEKALMQEHFNENYMESSKYPNATFKGEITNLSEIDLSKDGTYKAKVKGKMNIHNVEKDMETAGTIKVSGNAITLHSEFLVKCSDHNIKIEAGKVANIANDIKVTVDATLNPMK
;
A
#
# COMPACT_ATOMS: atom_id res chain seq x y z
N MET A 1 -72.24 -18.54 6.39
CA MET A 1 -70.89 -19.09 6.55
C MET A 1 -69.93 -18.31 5.63
N GLN A 2 -69.19 -17.32 6.16
CA GLN A 2 -68.26 -16.52 5.40
C GLN A 2 -66.85 -17.15 5.52
N LYS A 3 -66.30 -17.63 4.41
CA LYS A 3 -64.95 -18.15 4.34
C LYS A 3 -63.95 -16.94 4.24
N ARG A 4 -63.19 -16.68 5.30
CA ARG A 4 -62.11 -15.69 5.29
C ARG A 4 -60.87 -16.31 4.61
N LEU A 5 -60.54 -15.80 3.43
CA LEU A 5 -59.36 -16.18 2.67
C LEU A 5 -58.17 -15.36 3.22
N PHE A 6 -57.25 -16.00 3.95
CA PHE A 6 -55.98 -15.39 4.36
C PHE A 6 -54.97 -15.48 3.20
N ILE A 7 -54.69 -14.34 2.58
CA ILE A 7 -53.63 -14.22 1.59
C ILE A 7 -52.31 -14.01 2.37
N LEU A 8 -51.50 -15.05 2.39
CA LEU A 8 -50.12 -14.99 2.94
C LEU A 8 -49.21 -14.36 1.88
N ALA A 9 -48.91 -13.06 1.99
CA ALA A 9 -47.96 -12.39 1.14
C ALA A 9 -46.56 -12.81 1.55
N ALA A 10 -45.93 -13.70 0.79
CA ALA A 10 -44.54 -14.07 0.97
C ALA A 10 -43.63 -12.91 0.49
N LEU A 11 -42.99 -12.23 1.41
CA LEU A 11 -41.99 -11.19 1.13
C LEU A 11 -40.73 -11.89 0.65
N PHE A 12 -40.51 -11.95 -0.65
CA PHE A 12 -39.25 -12.39 -1.25
C PHE A 12 -38.19 -11.28 -1.05
N VAL A 13 -37.35 -11.42 -0.03
CA VAL A 13 -36.17 -10.58 0.14
C VAL A 13 -35.17 -11.01 -0.92
N PHE A 14 -35.06 -10.24 -2.00
CA PHE A 14 -33.96 -10.37 -2.98
C PHE A 14 -32.66 -9.93 -2.30
N ALA A 15 -31.89 -10.87 -1.78
CA ALA A 15 -30.51 -10.65 -1.43
C ALA A 15 -29.73 -10.45 -2.74
N ALA A 16 -29.50 -9.21 -3.14
CA ALA A 16 -28.58 -8.91 -4.23
C ALA A 16 -27.20 -9.44 -3.85
N PRO A 17 -26.52 -10.23 -4.72
CA PRO A 17 -25.15 -10.64 -4.45
C PRO A 17 -24.29 -9.38 -4.40
N THR A 18 -23.81 -9.02 -3.22
CA THR A 18 -22.77 -8.00 -3.06
C THR A 18 -21.48 -8.61 -3.58
N PHE A 19 -21.17 -8.41 -4.86
CA PHE A 19 -19.86 -8.70 -5.37
C PHE A 19 -18.86 -7.81 -4.62
N ALA A 20 -17.98 -8.43 -3.85
CA ALA A 20 -16.88 -7.75 -3.21
C ALA A 20 -16.04 -7.06 -4.30
N GLN A 21 -16.21 -5.74 -4.46
CA GLN A 21 -15.54 -5.00 -5.51
C GLN A 21 -14.06 -4.87 -5.13
N LYS A 22 -13.20 -5.45 -5.96
CA LYS A 22 -11.75 -5.28 -5.85
C LYS A 22 -11.30 -4.12 -6.71
N TYR A 23 -10.38 -3.37 -6.19
CA TYR A 23 -9.70 -2.27 -6.87
C TYR A 23 -8.24 -2.62 -7.09
N PHE A 24 -7.67 -2.18 -8.20
CA PHE A 24 -6.34 -2.59 -8.61
C PHE A 24 -5.62 -1.48 -9.37
N THR A 25 -4.29 -1.47 -9.24
CA THR A 25 -3.37 -0.69 -10.08
C THR A 25 -2.06 -1.42 -10.32
N ARG A 26 -1.36 -1.06 -11.41
CA ARG A 26 0.04 -1.41 -11.68
C ARG A 26 0.95 -0.19 -11.73
N ASP A 27 0.39 0.98 -11.55
CA ASP A 27 1.06 2.26 -11.72
C ASP A 27 1.16 3.01 -10.39
N GLY A 28 1.17 2.26 -9.27
CA GLY A 28 1.39 2.82 -7.96
C GLY A 28 2.78 3.45 -7.87
N LYS A 29 2.86 4.63 -7.24
CA LYS A 29 4.10 5.35 -7.02
C LYS A 29 4.56 5.12 -5.59
N VAL A 30 5.79 4.64 -5.44
CA VAL A 30 6.48 4.55 -4.16
C VAL A 30 7.75 5.37 -4.25
N LYS A 31 7.88 6.32 -3.35
CA LYS A 31 9.07 7.16 -3.21
C LYS A 31 9.70 6.91 -1.86
N PHE A 32 11.01 6.84 -1.80
CA PHE A 32 11.71 6.93 -0.54
C PHE A 32 12.68 8.12 -0.50
N PHE A 33 12.95 8.59 0.70
CA PHE A 33 13.83 9.70 0.95
C PHE A 33 14.69 9.39 2.19
N SER A 34 16.02 9.44 1.99
CA SER A 34 17.05 9.34 3.02
C SER A 34 17.58 10.75 3.30
N ASP A 35 17.32 11.26 4.50
CA ASP A 35 17.78 12.59 4.93
C ASP A 35 18.98 12.43 5.88
N ALA A 36 20.15 12.21 5.31
CA ALA A 36 21.40 12.12 6.07
C ALA A 36 22.11 13.49 6.14
N SER A 37 23.06 13.61 7.07
CA SER A 37 23.72 14.89 7.34
C SER A 37 24.55 15.42 6.16
N MET A 38 25.15 14.54 5.37
CA MET A 38 26.00 14.91 4.23
C MET A 38 25.31 14.74 2.88
N GLU A 39 24.30 13.89 2.79
CA GLU A 39 23.68 13.58 1.50
C GLU A 39 22.18 13.34 1.65
N LYS A 40 21.41 13.83 0.67
CA LYS A 40 20.00 13.56 0.55
C LYS A 40 19.79 12.67 -0.66
N ILE A 41 19.18 11.49 -0.44
CA ILE A 41 18.99 10.50 -1.49
C ILE A 41 17.48 10.31 -1.68
N GLU A 42 17.02 10.47 -2.91
CA GLU A 42 15.65 10.19 -3.30
C GLU A 42 15.63 9.18 -4.43
N ALA A 43 14.68 8.25 -4.36
CA ALA A 43 14.38 7.38 -5.49
C ALA A 43 12.88 7.12 -5.60
N VAL A 44 12.42 6.89 -6.83
CA VAL A 44 11.00 6.74 -7.16
C VAL A 44 10.78 5.50 -7.99
N ASN A 45 9.85 4.64 -7.54
CA ASN A 45 9.27 3.56 -8.33
C ASN A 45 7.86 3.98 -8.76
N LYS A 46 7.52 3.81 -10.06
CA LYS A 46 6.20 4.18 -10.62
C LYS A 46 5.42 2.96 -11.14
N SER A 47 5.82 1.76 -10.74
CA SER A 47 5.24 0.50 -11.21
C SER A 47 4.84 -0.44 -10.06
N ALA A 48 4.53 0.13 -8.89
CA ALA A 48 4.03 -0.66 -7.79
C ALA A 48 2.64 -1.20 -8.09
N THR A 49 2.43 -2.47 -7.78
CA THR A 49 1.12 -3.11 -7.90
C THR A 49 0.40 -3.03 -6.57
N ALA A 50 -0.87 -2.65 -6.59
CA ALA A 50 -1.73 -2.65 -5.42
C ALA A 50 -3.11 -3.24 -5.70
N VAL A 51 -3.64 -3.97 -4.73
CA VAL A 51 -5.02 -4.49 -4.70
C VAL A 51 -5.67 -4.06 -3.40
N LEU A 52 -6.92 -3.64 -3.46
CA LEU A 52 -7.78 -3.36 -2.31
C LEU A 52 -9.10 -4.11 -2.50
N ASP A 53 -9.49 -4.88 -1.51
CA ASP A 53 -10.83 -5.46 -1.39
C ASP A 53 -11.71 -4.50 -0.60
N ALA A 54 -12.66 -3.86 -1.28
CA ALA A 54 -13.51 -2.83 -0.68
C ALA A 54 -14.47 -3.35 0.40
N ALA A 55 -14.83 -4.63 0.34
CA ALA A 55 -15.75 -5.22 1.32
C ALA A 55 -15.07 -5.54 2.65
N THR A 56 -13.79 -5.91 2.59
CA THR A 56 -13.04 -6.36 3.77
C THR A 56 -11.98 -5.37 4.25
N GLY A 57 -11.64 -4.37 3.42
CA GLY A 57 -10.53 -3.45 3.65
C GLY A 57 -9.15 -4.10 3.50
N LYS A 58 -9.08 -5.37 3.12
CA LYS A 58 -7.80 -6.06 2.90
C LYS A 58 -7.08 -5.49 1.70
N MET A 59 -5.77 -5.30 1.84
CA MET A 59 -4.92 -4.77 0.77
C MET A 59 -3.60 -5.51 0.66
N GLU A 60 -3.11 -5.58 -0.57
CA GLU A 60 -1.79 -6.11 -0.86
C GLU A 60 -1.04 -5.16 -1.77
N TRP A 61 0.26 -4.97 -1.48
CA TRP A 61 1.18 -4.20 -2.30
C TRP A 61 2.39 -5.03 -2.67
N LYS A 62 2.89 -4.79 -3.88
CA LYS A 62 4.14 -5.38 -4.36
C LYS A 62 4.94 -4.32 -5.13
N VAL A 63 6.19 -4.15 -4.75
CA VAL A 63 7.11 -3.18 -5.34
C VAL A 63 8.35 -3.94 -5.81
N LEU A 64 8.66 -3.85 -7.09
CA LEU A 64 9.89 -4.41 -7.65
C LEU A 64 11.08 -3.51 -7.26
N ILE A 65 12.07 -4.05 -6.56
CA ILE A 65 13.21 -3.27 -6.05
C ILE A 65 14.01 -2.64 -7.18
N LYS A 66 14.29 -3.37 -8.24
CA LYS A 66 14.99 -2.85 -9.44
C LYS A 66 14.22 -1.74 -10.19
N GLY A 67 12.94 -1.53 -9.86
CA GLY A 67 12.11 -0.47 -10.44
C GLY A 67 12.30 0.91 -9.80
N PHE A 68 13.11 1.04 -8.76
CA PHE A 68 13.46 2.35 -8.22
C PHE A 68 14.46 3.05 -9.12
N LEU A 69 14.13 4.29 -9.50
CA LEU A 69 14.95 5.16 -10.35
C LEU A 69 15.59 6.25 -9.48
N PHE A 70 16.88 6.41 -9.64
CA PHE A 70 17.70 7.41 -8.95
C PHE A 70 18.18 8.46 -9.94
N GLU A 71 18.54 9.63 -9.44
CA GLU A 71 19.16 10.67 -10.25
C GLU A 71 20.55 10.23 -10.78
N LYS A 72 21.33 9.52 -9.93
CA LYS A 72 22.68 9.06 -10.26
C LYS A 72 22.70 7.53 -10.46
N ALA A 73 23.16 7.07 -11.61
CA ALA A 73 23.24 5.64 -11.95
C ALA A 73 24.05 4.83 -10.92
N LEU A 74 25.17 5.36 -10.42
CA LEU A 74 25.99 4.70 -9.41
C LEU A 74 25.24 4.50 -8.08
N MET A 75 24.38 5.44 -7.68
CA MET A 75 23.53 5.25 -6.49
C MET A 75 22.50 4.13 -6.69
N GLN A 76 21.94 4.05 -7.88
CA GLN A 76 21.01 2.97 -8.24
C GLN A 76 21.69 1.61 -8.22
N GLU A 77 22.90 1.51 -8.71
CA GLU A 77 23.73 0.30 -8.67
C GLU A 77 24.01 -0.12 -7.21
N HIS A 78 24.55 0.78 -6.38
CA HIS A 78 24.81 0.49 -4.97
C HIS A 78 23.53 0.11 -4.21
N PHE A 79 22.42 0.79 -4.45
CA PHE A 79 21.12 0.43 -3.87
C PHE A 79 20.72 -1.01 -4.21
N ASN A 80 20.84 -1.38 -5.48
CA ASN A 80 20.45 -2.71 -5.93
C ASN A 80 21.40 -3.83 -5.46
N GLU A 81 22.70 -3.57 -5.43
CA GLU A 81 23.71 -4.60 -5.20
C GLU A 81 24.11 -4.69 -3.73
N ASN A 82 24.40 -3.55 -3.09
CA ASN A 82 25.00 -3.53 -1.77
C ASN A 82 23.99 -3.43 -0.63
N TYR A 83 22.85 -2.74 -0.87
CA TYR A 83 21.85 -2.51 0.18
C TYR A 83 20.65 -3.43 0.08
N MET A 84 20.05 -3.53 -1.09
CA MET A 84 18.81 -4.30 -1.26
C MET A 84 19.04 -5.72 -1.79
N GLU A 85 20.24 -6.04 -2.27
CA GLU A 85 20.54 -7.33 -2.91
C GLU A 85 19.40 -7.76 -3.85
N SER A 86 18.99 -6.85 -4.75
CA SER A 86 17.73 -6.96 -5.50
C SER A 86 17.65 -8.16 -6.45
N SER A 87 18.79 -8.79 -6.75
CA SER A 87 18.82 -10.07 -7.48
C SER A 87 18.38 -11.25 -6.61
N LYS A 88 18.59 -11.18 -5.28
CA LYS A 88 18.21 -12.18 -4.30
C LYS A 88 16.83 -11.87 -3.66
N TYR A 89 16.57 -10.60 -3.41
CA TYR A 89 15.33 -10.10 -2.79
C TYR A 89 14.64 -9.12 -3.73
N PRO A 90 14.02 -9.60 -4.82
CA PRO A 90 13.57 -8.73 -5.92
C PRO A 90 12.37 -7.85 -5.59
N ASN A 91 11.62 -8.16 -4.52
CA ASN A 91 10.39 -7.48 -4.21
C ASN A 91 10.34 -7.05 -2.74
N ALA A 92 9.77 -5.86 -2.50
CA ALA A 92 9.15 -5.53 -1.22
C ALA A 92 7.64 -5.76 -1.32
N THR A 93 7.01 -6.22 -0.23
CA THR A 93 5.56 -6.49 -0.19
C THR A 93 4.95 -5.97 1.09
N PHE A 94 3.68 -5.61 1.03
CA PHE A 94 2.85 -5.34 2.19
C PHE A 94 1.55 -6.10 2.06
N LYS A 95 1.10 -6.73 3.15
CA LYS A 95 -0.22 -7.36 3.28
C LYS A 95 -0.87 -6.89 4.57
N GLY A 96 -2.03 -6.30 4.46
CA GLY A 96 -2.70 -5.73 5.62
C GLY A 96 -4.15 -5.39 5.34
N GLU A 97 -4.71 -4.58 6.24
CA GLU A 97 -6.11 -4.17 6.17
C GLU A 97 -6.30 -2.75 6.72
N ILE A 98 -7.38 -2.12 6.29
CA ILE A 98 -7.88 -0.87 6.83
C ILE A 98 -8.65 -1.20 8.11
N THR A 99 -8.15 -0.76 9.26
CA THR A 99 -8.73 -1.12 10.57
C THR A 99 -9.96 -0.30 10.94
N ASN A 100 -10.16 0.86 10.31
CA ASN A 100 -11.32 1.72 10.52
C ASN A 100 -12.24 1.79 9.28
N LEU A 101 -12.41 0.68 8.55
CA LEU A 101 -13.20 0.62 7.32
C LEU A 101 -14.65 1.09 7.52
N SER A 102 -15.24 0.86 8.69
CA SER A 102 -16.59 1.31 9.03
C SER A 102 -16.78 2.85 9.03
N GLU A 103 -15.67 3.60 9.12
CA GLU A 103 -15.68 5.07 9.05
C GLU A 103 -15.50 5.60 7.61
N ILE A 104 -15.33 4.70 6.62
CA ILE A 104 -14.98 5.03 5.24
C ILE A 104 -16.06 4.53 4.29
N ASP A 105 -16.77 5.45 3.65
CA ASP A 105 -17.76 5.10 2.62
C ASP A 105 -17.11 5.11 1.24
N LEU A 106 -16.69 3.94 0.77
CA LEU A 106 -16.04 3.78 -0.54
C LEU A 106 -17.00 3.94 -1.73
N SER A 107 -18.31 4.10 -1.48
CA SER A 107 -19.33 4.36 -2.52
C SER A 107 -19.60 5.85 -2.73
N LYS A 108 -19.10 6.72 -1.85
CA LYS A 108 -19.38 8.15 -1.85
C LYS A 108 -18.11 8.96 -2.07
N ASP A 109 -18.16 9.89 -3.01
CA ASP A 109 -17.07 10.83 -3.25
C ASP A 109 -16.68 11.58 -1.98
N GLY A 110 -15.39 11.62 -1.70
CA GLY A 110 -14.88 12.25 -0.48
C GLY A 110 -13.44 11.88 -0.19
N THR A 111 -12.89 12.48 0.86
CA THR A 111 -11.56 12.16 1.38
C THR A 111 -11.69 11.68 2.83
N TYR A 112 -11.22 10.49 3.09
CA TYR A 112 -11.34 9.79 4.36
C TYR A 112 -9.95 9.55 4.96
N LYS A 113 -9.85 9.63 6.29
CA LYS A 113 -8.66 9.17 7.01
C LYS A 113 -8.71 7.65 7.16
N ALA A 114 -7.64 6.98 6.81
CA ALA A 114 -7.52 5.54 6.95
C ALA A 114 -6.43 5.19 7.96
N LYS A 115 -6.70 4.19 8.79
CA LYS A 115 -5.71 3.52 9.65
C LYS A 115 -5.46 2.15 9.06
N VAL A 116 -4.20 1.82 8.86
CA VAL A 116 -3.78 0.59 8.18
C VAL A 116 -2.85 -0.19 9.09
N LYS A 117 -3.10 -1.49 9.21
CA LYS A 117 -2.25 -2.42 9.94
C LYS A 117 -1.94 -3.63 9.06
N GLY A 118 -0.72 -4.15 9.14
CA GLY A 118 -0.34 -5.33 8.38
C GLY A 118 1.11 -5.72 8.59
N LYS A 119 1.59 -6.53 7.64
CA LYS A 119 2.97 -7.02 7.61
C LYS A 119 3.67 -6.52 6.36
N MET A 120 4.83 -5.92 6.56
CA MET A 120 5.71 -5.44 5.50
C MET A 120 6.94 -6.33 5.42
N ASN A 121 7.23 -6.84 4.23
CA ASN A 121 8.43 -7.61 3.96
C ASN A 121 9.35 -6.78 3.06
N ILE A 122 10.53 -6.47 3.58
CA ILE A 122 11.62 -5.80 2.85
C ILE A 122 12.88 -6.61 3.11
N HIS A 123 13.69 -6.85 2.08
CA HIS A 123 14.95 -7.59 2.17
C HIS A 123 14.78 -8.96 2.85
N ASN A 124 13.66 -9.64 2.57
CA ASN A 124 13.22 -10.90 3.18
C ASN A 124 13.03 -10.87 4.71
N VAL A 125 12.86 -9.70 5.30
CA VAL A 125 12.53 -9.53 6.72
C VAL A 125 11.11 -9.00 6.84
N GLU A 126 10.24 -9.77 7.48
CA GLU A 126 8.86 -9.37 7.75
C GLU A 126 8.76 -8.64 9.07
N LYS A 127 8.07 -7.49 9.08
CA LYS A 127 7.78 -6.68 10.27
C LYS A 127 6.31 -6.28 10.30
N ASP A 128 5.76 -6.23 11.50
CA ASP A 128 4.45 -5.61 11.71
C ASP A 128 4.57 -4.10 11.47
N MET A 129 3.55 -3.55 10.82
CA MET A 129 3.47 -2.15 10.45
C MET A 129 2.08 -1.60 10.75
N GLU A 130 2.03 -0.44 11.36
CA GLU A 130 0.84 0.38 11.50
C GLU A 130 1.12 1.78 10.95
N THR A 131 0.22 2.29 10.13
CA THR A 131 0.33 3.63 9.57
C THR A 131 -1.04 4.26 9.37
N ALA A 132 -1.04 5.57 9.17
CA ALA A 132 -2.22 6.31 8.75
C ALA A 132 -2.02 6.83 7.31
N GLY A 133 -3.12 7.05 6.63
CA GLY A 133 -3.13 7.61 5.29
C GLY A 133 -4.46 8.26 4.97
N THR A 134 -4.63 8.61 3.71
CA THR A 134 -5.90 9.10 3.17
C THR A 134 -6.37 8.24 2.03
N ILE A 135 -7.69 8.10 1.95
CA ILE A 135 -8.41 7.47 0.85
C ILE A 135 -9.29 8.53 0.24
N LYS A 136 -9.07 8.89 -1.02
CA LYS A 136 -9.93 9.77 -1.79
C LYS A 136 -10.74 8.94 -2.77
N VAL A 137 -12.06 8.99 -2.65
CA VAL A 137 -13.01 8.41 -3.59
C VAL A 137 -13.43 9.48 -4.59
N SER A 138 -13.38 9.17 -5.87
CA SER A 138 -13.83 10.06 -6.95
C SER A 138 -14.43 9.22 -8.08
N GLY A 139 -15.74 9.21 -8.18
CA GLY A 139 -16.48 8.29 -9.05
C GLY A 139 -16.13 6.84 -8.74
N ASN A 140 -15.62 6.12 -9.73
CA ASN A 140 -15.24 4.71 -9.58
C ASN A 140 -13.77 4.51 -9.18
N ALA A 141 -12.99 5.58 -8.97
CA ALA A 141 -11.57 5.46 -8.65
C ALA A 141 -11.32 5.74 -7.16
N ILE A 142 -10.35 5.01 -6.59
CA ILE A 142 -9.88 5.19 -5.23
C ILE A 142 -8.41 5.59 -5.27
N THR A 143 -8.08 6.78 -4.76
CA THR A 143 -6.69 7.23 -4.62
C THR A 143 -6.25 7.06 -3.17
N LEU A 144 -5.14 6.37 -2.99
CA LEU A 144 -4.50 6.10 -1.70
C LEU A 144 -3.26 6.96 -1.55
N HIS A 145 -3.06 7.54 -0.36
CA HIS A 145 -1.84 8.23 0.01
C HIS A 145 -1.44 7.88 1.44
N SER A 146 -0.15 7.60 1.67
CA SER A 146 0.41 7.40 3.00
C SER A 146 1.88 7.79 3.05
N GLU A 147 2.34 8.27 4.21
CA GLU A 147 3.75 8.49 4.52
C GLU A 147 4.10 7.79 5.83
N PHE A 148 5.25 7.14 5.87
CA PHE A 148 5.74 6.43 7.04
C PHE A 148 7.27 6.31 7.02
N LEU A 149 7.84 5.88 8.15
CA LEU A 149 9.27 5.63 8.28
C LEU A 149 9.56 4.12 8.23
N VAL A 150 10.63 3.76 7.54
CA VAL A 150 11.20 2.42 7.51
C VAL A 150 12.63 2.49 8.04
N LYS A 151 12.95 1.68 9.04
CA LYS A 151 14.32 1.58 9.54
C LYS A 151 15.11 0.53 8.79
N CYS A 152 16.25 0.91 8.20
CA CYS A 152 17.14 -0.01 7.51
C CYS A 152 17.56 -1.17 8.40
N SER A 153 17.90 -0.88 9.66
CA SER A 153 18.31 -1.88 10.65
C SER A 153 17.24 -2.94 10.94
N ASP A 154 15.95 -2.57 10.88
CA ASP A 154 14.84 -3.50 11.13
C ASP A 154 14.69 -4.56 10.03
N HIS A 155 15.24 -4.29 8.85
CA HIS A 155 15.19 -5.17 7.67
C HIS A 155 16.56 -5.75 7.29
N ASN A 156 17.50 -5.79 8.23
CA ASN A 156 18.86 -6.29 8.01
C ASN A 156 19.63 -5.58 6.87
N ILE A 157 19.22 -4.35 6.53
CA ILE A 157 19.94 -3.51 5.57
C ILE A 157 21.05 -2.80 6.34
N LYS A 158 22.29 -3.23 6.12
CA LYS A 158 23.45 -2.70 6.84
C LYS A 158 24.00 -1.46 6.15
N ILE A 159 24.09 -0.37 6.89
CA ILE A 159 24.79 0.84 6.48
C ILE A 159 26.19 0.76 7.06
N GLU A 160 27.22 0.75 6.19
CA GLU A 160 28.61 0.71 6.61
C GLU A 160 28.97 1.93 7.46
N ALA A 161 29.85 1.76 8.44
CA ALA A 161 30.23 2.83 9.37
C ALA A 161 30.74 4.10 8.65
N GLY A 162 31.43 3.96 7.54
CA GLY A 162 31.89 5.08 6.70
C GLY A 162 30.80 5.76 5.87
N LYS A 163 29.56 5.24 5.85
CA LYS A 163 28.42 5.75 5.07
C LYS A 163 27.28 6.30 5.93
N VAL A 164 27.39 6.24 7.25
CA VAL A 164 26.32 6.69 8.18
C VAL A 164 26.01 8.20 8.01
N ALA A 165 26.97 9.00 7.61
CA ALA A 165 26.77 10.42 7.32
C ALA A 165 26.06 10.67 5.97
N ASN A 166 26.07 9.69 5.06
CA ASN A 166 25.48 9.79 3.72
C ASN A 166 24.12 9.09 3.60
N ILE A 167 23.83 8.09 4.46
CA ILE A 167 22.60 7.30 4.40
C ILE A 167 21.96 7.29 5.78
N ALA A 168 20.72 7.76 5.87
CA ALA A 168 19.94 7.70 7.10
C ALA A 168 19.50 6.26 7.40
N ASN A 169 19.43 5.89 8.69
CA ASN A 169 18.81 4.63 9.07
C ASN A 169 17.28 4.68 8.94
N ASP A 170 16.69 5.84 9.22
CA ASP A 170 15.26 6.07 9.10
C ASP A 170 14.94 6.65 7.72
N ILE A 171 14.31 5.83 6.89
CA ILE A 171 13.96 6.18 5.52
C ILE A 171 12.49 6.59 5.47
N LYS A 172 12.21 7.81 5.00
CA LYS A 172 10.83 8.26 4.75
C LYS A 172 10.31 7.62 3.46
N VAL A 173 9.22 6.91 3.56
CA VAL A 173 8.52 6.31 2.41
C VAL A 173 7.20 7.02 2.19
N THR A 174 6.95 7.43 0.95
CA THR A 174 5.67 7.98 0.50
C THR A 174 5.07 7.03 -0.54
N VAL A 175 3.80 6.71 -0.38
CA VAL A 175 3.05 5.83 -1.27
C VAL A 175 1.84 6.57 -1.81
N ASP A 176 1.72 6.61 -3.14
CA ASP A 176 0.58 7.19 -3.86
C ASP A 176 0.08 6.18 -4.90
N ALA A 177 -1.22 5.92 -4.94
CA ALA A 177 -1.78 5.06 -5.98
C ALA A 177 -3.24 5.40 -6.27
N THR A 178 -3.61 5.39 -7.54
CA THR A 178 -5.00 5.42 -7.97
C THR A 178 -5.39 4.03 -8.45
N LEU A 179 -6.35 3.42 -7.77
CA LEU A 179 -6.87 2.09 -8.05
C LEU A 179 -8.22 2.21 -8.77
N ASN A 180 -8.42 1.36 -9.76
CA ASN A 180 -9.67 1.26 -10.50
C ASN A 180 -10.35 -0.09 -10.21
N PRO A 181 -11.69 -0.20 -10.36
CA PRO A 181 -12.40 -1.46 -10.21
C PRO A 181 -11.81 -2.55 -11.10
N MET A 182 -11.59 -3.72 -10.53
CA MET A 182 -11.28 -4.91 -11.33
C MET A 182 -12.55 -5.33 -12.08
N LYS A 183 -12.42 -5.49 -13.39
CA LYS A 183 -13.48 -6.05 -14.24
C LYS A 183 -13.50 -7.57 -14.16
#